data_3ff2129ed5a115683a91c0649ac496f2
#
_entry.id   3ff2129ed5a115683a91c0649ac496f2
#
_cell.length_a   1.000
_cell.length_b   1.000
_cell.length_c   1.000
_cell.angle_alpha   90.00
_cell.angle_beta   90.00
_cell.angle_gamma   90.00
#
_symmetry.space_group_name_H-M   'P 1'
#
loop_
_entity.id
_entity.type
_entity.pdbx_description
1 polymer ?
#
loop_
_entity_poly.entity_id
_entity_poly.type
_entity_poly.pdbx_seq_one_letter_code
_entity_poly.pdbx_strand_id
1 'polypeptide(L)'
;MKKVLIIDDASTVRLYHRALLQEAGFEVDEAVNGIEGLEKALQNDYDLFVVDVNMPKMDGYSFLREIRARPDVRQSPAVMVSTEAQESDRQKALVAGANLYLVKPTKPLQLAKAASLLTGVQL
;
A
#
# COMPACT_ATOMS: atom_id res chain seq x y z
N MET A 1 -5.63 -8.82 14.97
CA MET A 1 -4.86 -7.64 14.52
C MET A 1 -4.93 -7.56 13.01
N LYS A 2 -5.24 -6.39 12.48
CA LYS A 2 -5.29 -6.20 11.03
C LYS A 2 -3.89 -6.23 10.43
N LYS A 3 -3.78 -6.79 9.24
CA LYS A 3 -2.50 -7.07 8.58
C LYS A 3 -2.32 -6.20 7.35
N VAL A 4 -1.18 -5.51 7.26
CA VAL A 4 -0.83 -4.59 6.18
C VAL A 4 0.36 -5.14 5.40
N LEU A 5 0.30 -5.07 4.07
CA LEU A 5 1.47 -5.32 3.22
C LEU A 5 1.97 -3.99 2.68
N ILE A 6 3.21 -3.66 2.99
CA ILE A 6 3.90 -2.49 2.45
C ILE A 6 4.75 -2.95 1.27
N ILE A 7 4.57 -2.32 0.11
CA ILE A 7 5.31 -2.63 -1.11
C ILE A 7 6.04 -1.38 -1.56
N ASP A 8 7.36 -1.35 -1.38
CA ASP A 8 8.21 -0.20 -1.68
C ASP A 8 9.66 -0.68 -1.85
N ASP A 9 10.36 -0.21 -2.87
CA ASP A 9 11.75 -0.62 -3.12
C ASP A 9 12.76 0.11 -2.22
N ALA A 10 12.35 1.19 -1.56
CA ALA A 10 13.22 1.95 -0.65
C ALA A 10 13.13 1.42 0.78
N SER A 11 14.20 0.81 1.27
CA SER A 11 14.24 0.22 2.62
C SER A 11 13.98 1.24 3.72
N THR A 12 14.46 2.48 3.56
CA THR A 12 14.24 3.54 4.55
C THR A 12 12.78 3.95 4.64
N VAL A 13 12.08 3.99 3.49
CA VAL A 13 10.65 4.30 3.44
C VAL A 13 9.84 3.16 4.06
N ARG A 14 10.18 1.90 3.74
CA ARG A 14 9.51 0.75 4.35
C ARG A 14 9.66 0.77 5.86
N LEU A 15 10.87 1.02 6.36
CA LEU A 15 11.12 1.08 7.80
C LEU A 15 10.27 2.15 8.48
N TYR A 16 10.20 3.33 7.89
CA TYR A 16 9.41 4.45 8.39
C TYR A 16 7.91 4.11 8.44
N HIS A 17 7.36 3.63 7.32
CA HIS A 17 5.94 3.28 7.25
C HIS A 17 5.60 2.11 8.19
N ARG A 18 6.49 1.12 8.27
CA ARG A 18 6.31 -0.01 9.19
C ARG A 18 6.21 0.46 10.63
N ALA A 19 7.13 1.33 11.06
CA ALA A 19 7.13 1.85 12.42
C ALA A 19 5.82 2.59 12.75
N LEU A 20 5.36 3.44 11.83
CA LEU A 20 4.10 4.18 12.00
C LEU A 20 2.91 3.24 12.13
N LEU A 21 2.83 2.22 11.29
CA LEU A 21 1.69 1.30 11.27
C LEU A 21 1.72 0.33 12.46
N GLN A 22 2.88 -0.14 12.86
CA GLN A 22 3.01 -0.99 14.05
C GLN A 22 2.60 -0.22 15.31
N GLU A 23 3.00 1.04 15.42
CA GLU A 23 2.60 1.88 16.55
C GLU A 23 1.08 2.10 16.58
N ALA A 24 0.45 2.13 15.42
CA ALA A 24 -1.00 2.27 15.29
C ALA A 24 -1.75 0.95 15.52
N GLY A 25 -1.05 -0.15 15.80
CA GLY A 25 -1.66 -1.43 16.15
C GLY A 25 -1.81 -2.43 15.00
N PHE A 26 -1.13 -2.20 13.87
CA PHE A 26 -1.18 -3.12 12.73
C PHE A 26 -0.04 -4.12 12.76
N GLU A 27 -0.30 -5.32 12.23
CA GLU A 27 0.73 -6.28 11.87
C GLU A 27 1.19 -5.96 10.45
N VAL A 28 2.51 -5.96 10.21
CA VAL A 28 3.07 -5.46 8.94
C VAL A 28 4.00 -6.49 8.31
N ASP A 29 3.76 -6.78 7.03
CA ASP A 29 4.69 -7.47 6.15
C ASP A 29 5.23 -6.48 5.11
N GLU A 30 6.36 -6.81 4.48
CA GLU A 30 7.00 -5.96 3.48
C GLU A 30 7.30 -6.74 2.21
N ALA A 31 7.28 -6.02 1.08
CA ALA A 31 7.74 -6.50 -0.21
C ALA A 31 8.56 -5.40 -0.89
N VAL A 32 9.57 -5.80 -1.67
CA VAL A 32 10.53 -4.85 -2.25
C VAL A 32 10.16 -4.40 -3.67
N ASN A 33 9.18 -5.05 -4.27
CA ASN A 33 8.66 -4.68 -5.60
C ASN A 33 7.27 -5.31 -5.80
N GLY A 34 6.64 -4.99 -6.93
CA GLY A 34 5.30 -5.49 -7.24
C GLY A 34 5.24 -7.01 -7.43
N ILE A 35 6.28 -7.63 -7.95
CA ILE A 35 6.32 -9.10 -8.14
C ILE A 35 6.28 -9.80 -6.79
N GLU A 36 7.14 -9.39 -5.86
CA GLU A 36 7.15 -9.96 -4.50
C GLU A 36 5.86 -9.68 -3.77
N GLY A 37 5.31 -8.46 -3.95
CA GLY A 37 4.02 -8.09 -3.38
C GLY A 37 2.90 -9.00 -3.85
N LEU A 38 2.86 -9.30 -5.14
CA LEU A 38 1.86 -10.21 -5.72
C LEU A 38 2.02 -11.61 -5.15
N GLU A 39 3.24 -12.13 -5.07
CA GLU A 39 3.50 -13.45 -4.49
C GLU A 39 2.98 -13.54 -3.05
N LYS A 40 3.25 -12.53 -2.24
CA LYS A 40 2.79 -12.50 -0.85
C LYS A 40 1.27 -12.38 -0.76
N ALA A 41 0.66 -11.59 -1.61
CA ALA A 41 -0.80 -11.43 -1.62
C ALA A 41 -1.53 -12.70 -2.05
N LEU A 42 -0.90 -13.55 -2.86
CA LEU A 42 -1.45 -14.85 -3.24
C LEU A 42 -1.39 -15.87 -2.10
N GLN A 43 -0.48 -15.70 -1.16
CA GLN A 43 -0.24 -16.66 -0.08
C GLN A 43 -0.86 -16.22 1.25
N ASN A 44 -1.20 -14.95 1.41
CA ASN A 44 -1.71 -14.40 2.66
C ASN A 44 -2.87 -13.46 2.39
N ASP A 45 -3.76 -13.33 3.38
CA ASP A 45 -4.82 -12.33 3.36
C ASP A 45 -4.33 -11.06 4.06
N TYR A 46 -4.32 -9.95 3.34
CA TYR A 46 -4.01 -8.64 3.90
C TYR A 46 -5.27 -7.80 3.99
N ASP A 47 -5.33 -6.96 5.00
CA ASP A 47 -6.45 -6.03 5.22
C ASP A 47 -6.23 -4.68 4.55
N LEU A 48 -4.99 -4.39 4.19
CA LEU A 48 -4.60 -3.14 3.55
C LEU A 48 -3.31 -3.33 2.77
N PHE A 49 -3.22 -2.70 1.60
CA PHE A 49 -1.98 -2.56 0.83
C PHE A 49 -1.51 -1.11 0.88
N VAL A 50 -0.23 -0.90 1.16
CA VAL A 50 0.43 0.40 1.04
C VAL A 50 1.47 0.27 -0.07
N VAL A 51 1.25 0.94 -1.20
CA VAL A 51 1.94 0.63 -2.45
C VAL A 51 2.65 1.85 -3.01
N ASP A 52 3.98 1.75 -3.18
CA ASP A 52 4.77 2.74 -3.90
C ASP A 52 4.47 2.68 -5.40
N VAL A 53 4.45 3.83 -6.06
CA VAL A 53 4.21 3.90 -7.51
C VAL A 53 5.42 3.42 -8.29
N ASN A 54 6.60 3.96 -8.01
CA ASN A 54 7.80 3.74 -8.83
C ASN A 54 8.70 2.66 -8.25
N MET A 55 8.61 1.47 -8.82
CA MET A 55 9.40 0.31 -8.40
C MET A 55 9.95 -0.43 -9.62
N PRO A 56 11.13 -1.09 -9.48
CA PRO A 56 11.63 -1.93 -10.57
C PRO A 56 10.75 -3.17 -10.75
N LYS A 57 10.86 -3.81 -11.91
CA LYS A 57 10.18 -5.06 -12.31
C LYS A 57 8.68 -4.91 -12.49
N MET A 58 7.96 -4.43 -11.51
CA MET A 58 6.52 -4.17 -11.58
C MET A 58 6.20 -2.93 -10.75
N ASP A 59 5.68 -1.89 -11.37
CA ASP A 59 5.31 -0.65 -10.67
C ASP A 59 4.01 -0.82 -9.87
N GLY A 60 3.67 0.19 -9.07
CA GLY A 60 2.51 0.14 -8.20
C GLY A 60 1.18 0.09 -8.93
N TYR A 61 1.06 0.79 -10.07
CA TYR A 61 -0.16 0.74 -10.88
C TYR A 61 -0.39 -0.66 -11.44
N SER A 62 0.65 -1.27 -11.99
CA SER A 62 0.59 -2.63 -12.53
C SER A 62 0.27 -3.65 -11.45
N PHE A 63 0.89 -3.50 -10.28
CA PHE A 63 0.60 -4.35 -9.12
C PHE A 63 -0.89 -4.30 -8.75
N LEU A 64 -1.44 -3.10 -8.63
CA LEU A 64 -2.87 -2.97 -8.26
C LEU A 64 -3.79 -3.53 -9.33
N ARG A 65 -3.51 -3.28 -10.61
CA ARG A 65 -4.30 -3.86 -11.69
C ARG A 65 -4.31 -5.37 -11.62
N GLU A 66 -3.16 -6.00 -11.35
CA GLU A 66 -3.07 -7.45 -11.20
C GLU A 66 -3.87 -7.94 -10.00
N ILE A 67 -3.77 -7.28 -8.85
CA ILE A 67 -4.54 -7.63 -7.65
C ILE A 67 -6.04 -7.54 -7.93
N ARG A 68 -6.49 -6.44 -8.56
CA ARG A 68 -7.92 -6.22 -8.81
C ARG A 68 -8.50 -7.19 -9.83
N ALA A 69 -7.67 -7.77 -10.70
CA ALA A 69 -8.08 -8.75 -11.70
C ALA A 69 -8.12 -10.19 -11.18
N ARG A 70 -7.63 -10.45 -9.97
CA ARG A 70 -7.50 -11.82 -9.44
C ARG A 70 -8.60 -12.14 -8.44
N PRO A 71 -9.50 -13.10 -8.76
CA PRO A 71 -10.53 -13.51 -7.81
C PRO A 71 -10.01 -14.32 -6.63
N ASP A 72 -8.80 -14.88 -6.74
CA ASP A 72 -8.15 -15.67 -5.69
C ASP A 72 -7.37 -14.82 -4.67
N VAL A 73 -7.36 -13.50 -4.86
CA VAL A 73 -6.74 -12.55 -3.93
C VAL A 73 -7.84 -11.78 -3.20
N ARG A 74 -7.71 -11.65 -1.88
CA ARG A 74 -8.62 -10.83 -1.10
C ARG A 74 -8.56 -9.38 -1.56
N GLN A 75 -9.70 -8.82 -1.96
CA GLN A 75 -9.83 -7.46 -2.50
C GLN A 75 -9.91 -6.44 -1.37
N SER A 76 -8.76 -6.17 -0.78
CA SER A 76 -8.63 -5.22 0.32
C SER A 76 -8.33 -3.81 -0.18
N PRO A 77 -8.60 -2.77 0.63
CA PRO A 77 -8.28 -1.40 0.24
C PRO A 77 -6.79 -1.20 0.05
N ALA A 78 -6.43 -0.21 -0.75
CA ALA A 78 -5.05 0.13 -1.06
C ALA A 78 -4.83 1.64 -0.96
N VAL A 79 -3.73 2.02 -0.30
CA VAL A 79 -3.21 3.37 -0.28
C VAL A 79 -1.98 3.39 -1.18
N MET A 80 -2.01 4.25 -2.20
CA MET A 80 -0.84 4.45 -3.05
C MET A 80 -0.04 5.63 -2.55
N VAL A 81 1.28 5.50 -2.49
CA VAL A 81 2.18 6.56 -2.03
C VAL A 81 3.21 6.86 -3.11
N SER A 82 3.50 8.14 -3.32
CA SER A 82 4.43 8.56 -4.37
C SER A 82 4.98 9.96 -4.08
N THR A 83 6.15 10.27 -4.65
CA THR A 83 6.68 11.64 -4.64
C THR A 83 5.96 12.53 -5.65
N GLU A 84 5.22 11.95 -6.60
CA GLU A 84 4.47 12.70 -7.61
C GLU A 84 3.19 13.26 -7.01
N ALA A 85 2.91 14.56 -7.27
CA ALA A 85 1.82 15.28 -6.61
C ALA A 85 0.79 15.85 -7.58
N GLN A 86 0.82 15.48 -8.86
CA GLN A 86 -0.12 16.00 -9.86
C GLN A 86 -1.46 15.30 -9.79
N GLU A 87 -2.51 15.98 -10.19
CA GLU A 87 -3.85 15.39 -10.23
C GLU A 87 -3.92 14.19 -11.17
N SER A 88 -3.18 14.22 -12.28
CA SER A 88 -3.12 13.08 -13.22
C SER A 88 -2.56 11.82 -12.55
N ASP A 89 -1.62 11.96 -11.62
CA ASP A 89 -1.06 10.82 -10.87
C ASP A 89 -2.10 10.22 -9.95
N ARG A 90 -2.84 11.07 -9.25
CA ARG A 90 -3.94 10.65 -8.38
C ARG A 90 -5.02 9.91 -9.15
N GLN A 91 -5.39 10.41 -10.32
CA GLN A 91 -6.39 9.77 -11.17
C GLN A 91 -5.93 8.41 -11.68
N LYS A 92 -4.67 8.29 -12.09
CA LYS A 92 -4.08 7.01 -12.49
C LYS A 92 -4.15 5.98 -11.38
N ALA A 93 -3.88 6.41 -10.14
CA ALA A 93 -3.95 5.54 -8.97
C ALA A 93 -5.37 5.01 -8.75
N LEU A 94 -6.37 5.90 -8.81
CA LEU A 94 -7.77 5.51 -8.65
C LEU A 94 -8.22 4.54 -9.73
N VAL A 95 -7.85 4.80 -10.98
CA VAL A 95 -8.19 3.93 -12.12
C VAL A 95 -7.53 2.55 -11.95
N ALA A 96 -6.31 2.50 -11.42
CA ALA A 96 -5.62 1.23 -11.17
C ALA A 96 -6.23 0.43 -10.02
N GLY A 97 -7.04 1.06 -9.17
CA GLY A 97 -7.73 0.39 -8.08
C GLY A 97 -7.33 0.83 -6.68
N ALA A 98 -6.63 1.96 -6.54
CA ALA A 98 -6.31 2.53 -5.24
C ALA A 98 -7.52 3.23 -4.62
N ASN A 99 -7.62 3.20 -3.31
CA ASN A 99 -8.66 3.88 -2.55
C ASN A 99 -8.24 5.28 -2.11
N LEU A 100 -6.95 5.46 -1.82
CA LEU A 100 -6.36 6.75 -1.44
C LEU A 100 -4.99 6.91 -2.10
N TYR A 101 -4.58 8.16 -2.24
CA TYR A 101 -3.28 8.53 -2.78
C TYR A 101 -2.62 9.53 -1.82
N LEU A 102 -1.42 9.21 -1.34
CA LEU A 102 -0.66 10.09 -0.44
C LEU A 102 0.66 10.47 -1.08
N VAL A 103 1.08 11.72 -0.87
CA VAL A 103 2.35 12.22 -1.39
C VAL A 103 3.45 12.01 -0.35
N LYS A 104 4.59 11.46 -0.78
CA LYS A 104 5.77 11.28 0.08
C LYS A 104 6.51 12.61 0.28
N PRO A 105 7.12 12.82 1.45
CA PRO A 105 7.06 11.98 2.64
C PRO A 105 5.69 12.10 3.32
N THR A 106 5.14 10.96 3.76
CA THR A 106 3.87 11.00 4.49
C THR A 106 4.09 11.54 5.90
N LYS A 107 3.14 12.34 6.38
CA LYS A 107 3.16 12.76 7.78
C LYS A 107 2.80 11.57 8.67
N PRO A 108 3.34 11.49 9.91
CA PRO A 108 3.05 10.33 10.78
C PRO A 108 1.57 10.02 10.94
N LEU A 109 0.74 11.01 11.26
CA LEU A 109 -0.69 10.78 11.46
C LEU A 109 -1.45 10.57 10.15
N GLN A 110 -0.94 11.06 9.04
CA GLN A 110 -1.61 10.94 7.74
C GLN A 110 -1.73 9.48 7.31
N LEU A 111 -0.64 8.71 7.38
CA LEU A 111 -0.67 7.30 7.02
C LEU A 111 -1.48 6.48 8.03
N ALA A 112 -1.29 6.74 9.32
CA ALA A 112 -2.02 6.03 10.37
C ALA A 112 -3.54 6.26 10.26
N LYS A 113 -3.97 7.49 10.00
CA LYS A 113 -5.39 7.81 9.82
C LYS A 113 -5.97 7.18 8.56
N ALA A 114 -5.22 7.18 7.45
CA ALA A 114 -5.64 6.52 6.22
C ALA A 114 -5.86 5.02 6.45
N ALA A 115 -4.92 4.38 7.12
CA ALA A 115 -5.02 2.96 7.45
C ALA A 115 -6.20 2.67 8.37
N SER A 116 -6.39 3.48 9.39
CA SER A 116 -7.53 3.38 10.31
C SER A 116 -8.87 3.52 9.58
N LEU A 117 -8.98 4.54 8.74
CA LEU A 117 -10.20 4.80 7.98
C LEU A 117 -10.56 3.63 7.07
N LEU A 118 -9.58 3.06 6.38
CA LEU A 118 -9.83 2.02 5.38
C LEU A 118 -10.03 0.63 5.99
N THR A 119 -9.47 0.37 7.18
CA THR A 119 -9.57 -0.95 7.83
C THR A 119 -10.57 -1.01 8.96
N GLY A 120 -11.03 0.14 9.43
CA GLY A 120 -11.94 0.21 10.58
C GLY A 120 -11.24 0.09 11.94
N VAL A 121 -9.92 0.06 11.97
CA VAL A 121 -9.16 0.04 13.23
C VAL A 121 -9.16 1.44 13.83
N GLN A 122 -9.51 1.55 15.11
CA GLN A 122 -9.47 2.83 15.82
C GLN A 122 -8.07 3.11 16.33
N LEU A 123 -7.65 4.34 16.21
CA LEU A 123 -6.37 4.80 16.72
C LEU A 123 -6.44 5.08 18.23
#